data_15db91414ec1e4e943f8c0f9de4ed7b9
#
_entry.id   15db91414ec1e4e943f8c0f9de4ed7b9
#
_cell.length_a   1.000
_cell.length_b   1.000
_cell.length_c   1.000
_cell.angle_alpha   90.00
_cell.angle_beta   90.00
_cell.angle_gamma   90.00
#
_symmetry.space_group_name_H-M   'P 1'
#
loop_
_entity.id
_entity.type
_entity.pdbx_description
1 polymer ?
#
loop_
_entity_poly.entity_id
_entity_poly.type
_entity_poly.pdbx_seq_one_letter_code
_entity_poly.pdbx_strand_id
1 'polypeptide(L)'
;MTFTDGLQILKGADNAATQYFVQKTSQQLSELYRPKIREPLNKDLVAGISTQQSWNELTVQWNKLAGSSLGQFAGLKTVQVKLEDYILEQALKGMFLKIAEREKDIRNNVKARVTPLLQKVFGSQK
;
A
#
# COMPACT_ATOMS: atom_id res chain seq x y z
N MET A 1 16.50 -14.38 -2.99
CA MET A 1 17.22 -13.36 -3.81
C MET A 1 18.47 -14.03 -4.37
N THR A 2 18.60 -14.06 -5.68
CA THR A 2 19.78 -14.59 -6.38
C THR A 2 20.82 -13.48 -6.57
N PHE A 3 22.05 -13.86 -6.98
CA PHE A 3 23.08 -12.86 -7.35
C PHE A 3 22.63 -12.01 -8.56
N THR A 4 21.94 -12.64 -9.51
CA THR A 4 21.37 -11.94 -10.67
C THR A 4 20.32 -10.91 -10.27
N ASP A 5 19.41 -11.25 -9.32
CA ASP A 5 18.46 -10.30 -8.77
C ASP A 5 19.16 -9.08 -8.15
N GLY A 6 20.25 -9.34 -7.39
CA GLY A 6 21.04 -8.26 -6.77
C GLY A 6 21.64 -7.31 -7.80
N LEU A 7 22.19 -7.82 -8.89
CA LEU A 7 22.75 -7.00 -9.98
C LEU A 7 21.65 -6.23 -10.73
N GLN A 8 20.49 -6.83 -10.97
CA GLN A 8 19.36 -6.15 -11.61
C GLN A 8 18.84 -5.01 -10.73
N ILE A 9 18.73 -5.24 -9.42
CA ILE A 9 18.35 -4.19 -8.47
C ILE A 9 19.37 -3.06 -8.49
N LEU A 10 20.65 -3.40 -8.42
CA LEU A 10 21.73 -2.42 -8.33
C LEU A 10 21.81 -1.51 -9.56
N LYS A 11 21.68 -2.09 -10.77
CA LYS A 11 21.71 -1.37 -12.06
C LYS A 11 20.35 -0.86 -12.52
N GLY A 12 19.29 -1.15 -11.77
CA GLY A 12 17.92 -0.82 -12.14
C GLY A 12 17.56 0.66 -11.88
N ALA A 13 16.26 0.95 -12.06
CA ALA A 13 15.70 2.28 -11.82
C ALA A 13 15.81 2.71 -10.35
N ASP A 14 15.50 3.97 -10.07
CA ASP A 14 15.57 4.59 -8.73
C ASP A 14 14.77 3.86 -7.63
N ASN A 15 13.84 2.99 -8.02
CA ASN A 15 12.99 2.21 -7.13
C ASN A 15 13.05 0.69 -7.39
N ALA A 16 14.12 0.20 -7.99
CA ALA A 16 14.24 -1.22 -8.40
C ALA A 16 14.19 -2.19 -7.21
N ALA A 17 14.82 -1.86 -6.07
CA ALA A 17 14.73 -2.66 -4.86
C ALA A 17 13.31 -2.66 -4.29
N THR A 18 12.65 -1.49 -4.27
CA THR A 18 11.27 -1.37 -3.82
C THR A 18 10.33 -2.20 -4.69
N GLN A 19 10.46 -2.18 -6.00
CA GLN A 19 9.66 -3.01 -6.90
C GLN A 19 9.87 -4.50 -6.64
N TYR A 20 11.11 -4.92 -6.42
CA TYR A 20 11.42 -6.29 -6.04
C TYR A 20 10.72 -6.68 -4.71
N PHE A 21 10.77 -5.82 -3.68
CA PHE A 21 10.07 -6.05 -2.43
C PHE A 21 8.56 -6.13 -2.61
N VAL A 22 7.96 -5.23 -3.37
CA VAL A 22 6.52 -5.27 -3.70
C VAL A 22 6.15 -6.64 -4.26
N GLN A 23 6.87 -7.11 -5.28
CA GLN A 23 6.58 -8.40 -5.92
C GLN A 23 6.73 -9.61 -4.98
N LYS A 24 7.71 -9.57 -4.07
CA LYS A 24 8.04 -10.71 -3.22
C LYS A 24 7.29 -10.73 -1.88
N THR A 25 6.84 -9.57 -1.39
CA THR A 25 6.34 -9.47 -0.01
C THR A 25 4.92 -8.94 0.12
N SER A 26 4.32 -8.34 -0.91
CA SER A 26 2.99 -7.71 -0.79
C SER A 26 1.91 -8.67 -0.29
N GLN A 27 1.89 -9.91 -0.78
CA GLN A 27 0.91 -10.89 -0.34
C GLN A 27 1.10 -11.24 1.14
N GLN A 28 2.32 -11.55 1.55
CA GLN A 28 2.64 -11.91 2.94
C GLN A 28 2.36 -10.74 3.89
N LEU A 29 2.69 -9.52 3.49
CA LEU A 29 2.37 -8.32 4.27
C LEU A 29 0.85 -8.11 4.36
N SER A 30 0.11 -8.35 3.27
CA SER A 30 -1.35 -8.27 3.28
C SER A 30 -1.97 -9.26 4.27
N GLU A 31 -1.50 -10.50 4.25
CA GLU A 31 -1.97 -11.55 5.18
C GLU A 31 -1.64 -11.20 6.65
N LEU A 32 -0.46 -10.66 6.91
CA LEU A 32 -0.01 -10.25 8.24
C LEU A 32 -0.77 -9.04 8.79
N TYR A 33 -1.02 -8.02 7.94
CA TYR A 33 -1.64 -6.77 8.39
C TYR A 33 -3.16 -6.81 8.38
N ARG A 34 -3.80 -7.65 7.56
CA ARG A 34 -5.27 -7.76 7.47
C ARG A 34 -5.95 -7.95 8.83
N PRO A 35 -5.56 -8.91 9.71
CA PRO A 35 -6.20 -9.06 11.01
C PRO A 35 -6.00 -7.82 11.91
N LYS A 36 -4.84 -7.17 11.83
CA LYS A 36 -4.53 -5.96 12.60
C LYS A 36 -5.36 -4.74 12.18
N ILE A 37 -5.80 -4.69 10.92
CA ILE A 37 -6.73 -3.66 10.41
C ILE A 37 -8.16 -4.03 10.76
N ARG A 38 -8.53 -5.30 10.62
CA ARG A 38 -9.89 -5.77 10.87
C ARG A 38 -10.31 -5.61 12.33
N GLU A 39 -9.42 -5.91 13.26
CA GLU A 39 -9.73 -5.87 14.69
C GLU A 39 -10.23 -4.49 15.15
N PRO A 40 -9.52 -3.36 14.93
CA PRO A 40 -10.03 -2.04 15.30
C PRO A 40 -11.27 -1.62 14.51
N LEU A 41 -11.44 -2.05 13.26
CA LEU A 41 -12.62 -1.73 12.46
C LEU A 41 -13.90 -2.38 12.98
N ASN A 42 -13.78 -3.55 13.61
CA ASN A 42 -14.90 -4.27 14.21
C ASN A 42 -15.14 -3.92 15.67
N LYS A 43 -14.26 -3.12 16.28
CA LYS A 43 -14.42 -2.68 17.66
C LYS A 43 -15.52 -1.63 17.75
N ASP A 44 -16.43 -1.82 18.71
CA ASP A 44 -17.48 -0.84 19.00
C ASP A 44 -16.87 0.48 19.45
N LEU A 45 -17.24 1.56 18.77
CA LEU A 45 -16.77 2.91 19.06
C LEU A 45 -17.75 3.66 19.95
N VAL A 46 -19.02 3.73 19.55
CA VAL A 46 -20.09 4.47 20.25
C VAL A 46 -21.39 3.69 20.09
N ALA A 47 -22.13 3.52 21.17
CA ALA A 47 -23.48 2.91 21.19
C ALA A 47 -23.57 1.51 20.54
N GLY A 48 -22.48 0.72 20.58
CA GLY A 48 -22.44 -0.62 19.99
C GLY A 48 -22.32 -0.64 18.47
N ILE A 49 -21.93 0.48 17.85
CA ILE A 49 -21.72 0.58 16.40
C ILE A 49 -20.21 0.61 16.09
N SER A 50 -19.76 -0.31 15.26
CA SER A 50 -18.37 -0.35 14.76
C SER A 50 -18.21 0.45 13.47
N THR A 51 -16.96 0.83 13.16
CA THR A 51 -16.62 1.48 11.89
C THR A 51 -17.03 0.62 10.69
N GLN A 52 -16.85 -0.69 10.78
CA GLN A 52 -17.23 -1.63 9.73
C GLN A 52 -18.75 -1.66 9.48
N GLN A 53 -19.56 -1.59 10.53
CA GLN A 53 -21.02 -1.53 10.40
C GLN A 53 -21.46 -0.23 9.73
N SER A 54 -20.94 0.92 10.20
CA SER A 54 -21.23 2.23 9.60
C SER A 54 -20.88 2.28 8.12
N TRP A 55 -19.73 1.72 7.74
CA TRP A 55 -19.33 1.61 6.34
C TRP A 55 -20.29 0.74 5.52
N ASN A 56 -20.68 -0.40 6.04
CA ASN A 56 -21.61 -1.30 5.37
C ASN A 56 -22.98 -0.64 5.15
N GLU A 57 -23.53 0.02 6.15
CA GLU A 57 -24.79 0.74 6.06
C GLU A 57 -24.73 1.87 5.03
N LEU A 58 -23.69 2.69 5.09
CA LEU A 58 -23.45 3.78 4.12
C LEU A 58 -23.35 3.24 2.70
N THR A 59 -22.58 2.16 2.50
CA THR A 59 -22.36 1.55 1.20
C THR A 59 -23.65 0.96 0.63
N VAL A 60 -24.48 0.32 1.46
CA VAL A 60 -25.80 -0.19 1.05
C VAL A 60 -26.71 0.95 0.58
N GLN A 61 -26.81 2.05 1.33
CA GLN A 61 -27.62 3.21 0.94
C GLN A 61 -27.09 3.88 -0.33
N TRP A 62 -25.77 4.06 -0.42
CA TRP A 62 -25.14 4.60 -1.62
C TRP A 62 -25.42 3.73 -2.85
N ASN A 63 -25.28 2.40 -2.74
CA ASN A 63 -25.49 1.49 -3.86
C ASN A 63 -26.97 1.43 -4.31
N LYS A 64 -27.91 1.61 -3.40
CA LYS A 64 -29.33 1.79 -3.75
C LYS A 64 -29.53 3.05 -4.60
N LEU A 65 -28.92 4.18 -4.18
CA LEU A 65 -28.99 5.44 -4.92
C LEU A 65 -28.29 5.32 -6.29
N ALA A 66 -27.06 4.80 -6.32
CA ALA A 66 -26.29 4.64 -7.56
C ALA A 66 -26.96 3.67 -8.56
N GLY A 67 -27.65 2.64 -8.07
CA GLY A 67 -28.39 1.69 -8.88
C GLY A 67 -29.76 2.18 -9.35
N SER A 68 -30.27 3.30 -8.81
CA SER A 68 -31.52 3.91 -9.26
C SER A 68 -31.38 4.57 -10.63
N SER A 69 -32.52 4.81 -11.31
CA SER A 69 -32.54 5.49 -12.61
C SER A 69 -31.88 6.88 -12.56
N LEU A 70 -32.08 7.61 -11.45
CA LEU A 70 -31.45 8.91 -11.21
C LEU A 70 -29.94 8.78 -11.02
N GLY A 71 -29.49 7.79 -10.25
CA GLY A 71 -28.08 7.55 -10.01
C GLY A 71 -27.34 7.17 -11.30
N GLN A 72 -27.95 6.32 -12.13
CA GLN A 72 -27.38 5.93 -13.42
C GLN A 72 -27.31 7.14 -14.37
N PHE A 73 -28.34 7.94 -14.42
CA PHE A 73 -28.36 9.18 -15.21
C PHE A 73 -27.29 10.19 -14.75
N ALA A 74 -27.05 10.28 -13.44
CA ALA A 74 -26.01 11.12 -12.85
C ALA A 74 -24.59 10.52 -12.96
N GLY A 75 -24.44 9.32 -13.54
CA GLY A 75 -23.15 8.64 -13.69
C GLY A 75 -22.55 8.11 -12.38
N LEU A 76 -23.39 7.90 -11.35
CA LEU A 76 -22.93 7.36 -10.06
C LEU A 76 -22.52 5.90 -10.22
N LYS A 77 -21.40 5.53 -9.58
CA LYS A 77 -20.90 4.17 -9.57
C LYS A 77 -21.14 3.50 -8.22
N THR A 78 -21.48 2.22 -8.25
CA THR A 78 -21.61 1.42 -7.03
C THR A 78 -20.25 1.20 -6.39
N VAL A 79 -20.23 1.13 -5.05
CA VAL A 79 -19.06 0.81 -4.24
C VAL A 79 -19.16 -0.64 -3.78
N GLN A 80 -18.19 -1.48 -4.16
CA GLN A 80 -18.15 -2.91 -3.80
C GLN A 80 -16.90 -3.26 -2.96
N VAL A 81 -16.09 -2.27 -2.63
CA VAL A 81 -14.83 -2.47 -1.92
C VAL A 81 -15.11 -2.62 -0.41
N LYS A 82 -14.58 -3.68 0.19
CA LYS A 82 -14.57 -3.82 1.65
C LYS A 82 -13.63 -2.79 2.26
N LEU A 83 -14.05 -2.16 3.35
CA LEU A 83 -13.26 -1.13 4.01
C LEU A 83 -11.87 -1.62 4.43
N GLU A 84 -11.79 -2.84 4.98
CA GLU A 84 -10.50 -3.44 5.38
C GLU A 84 -9.54 -3.61 4.19
N ASP A 85 -10.04 -4.01 3.02
CA ASP A 85 -9.22 -4.20 1.82
C ASP A 85 -8.71 -2.86 1.30
N TYR A 86 -9.57 -1.85 1.28
CA TYR A 86 -9.19 -0.50 0.87
C TYR A 86 -8.11 0.10 1.78
N ILE A 87 -8.30 0.03 3.10
CA ILE A 87 -7.32 0.54 4.06
C ILE A 87 -5.99 -0.21 3.92
N LEU A 88 -6.03 -1.53 3.80
CA LEU A 88 -4.84 -2.35 3.63
C LEU A 88 -4.07 -1.98 2.36
N GLU A 89 -4.77 -1.83 1.24
CA GLU A 89 -4.16 -1.43 -0.03
C GLU A 89 -3.51 -0.05 0.07
N GLN A 90 -4.22 0.95 0.62
CA GLN A 90 -3.68 2.30 0.78
C GLN A 90 -2.49 2.33 1.75
N ALA A 91 -2.54 1.58 2.84
CA ALA A 91 -1.45 1.48 3.80
C ALA A 91 -0.18 0.87 3.17
N LEU A 92 -0.31 -0.23 2.44
CA LEU A 92 0.82 -0.85 1.74
C LEU A 92 1.37 0.05 0.64
N LYS A 93 0.50 0.70 -0.13
CA LYS A 93 0.89 1.66 -1.17
C LYS A 93 1.68 2.83 -0.57
N GLY A 94 1.19 3.41 0.53
CA GLY A 94 1.89 4.50 1.23
C GLY A 94 3.25 4.06 1.79
N MET A 95 3.32 2.87 2.36
CA MET A 95 4.58 2.30 2.87
C MET A 95 5.61 2.11 1.75
N PHE A 96 5.22 1.46 0.65
CA PHE A 96 6.13 1.24 -0.47
C PHE A 96 6.53 2.54 -1.17
N LEU A 97 5.65 3.54 -1.22
CA LEU A 97 5.99 4.87 -1.72
C LEU A 97 7.13 5.49 -0.88
N LYS A 98 7.04 5.42 0.44
CA LYS A 98 8.08 5.93 1.34
C LYS A 98 9.40 5.16 1.22
N ILE A 99 9.34 3.87 1.03
CA ILE A 99 10.54 3.04 0.77
C ILE A 99 11.19 3.45 -0.56
N ALA A 100 10.40 3.65 -1.62
CA ALA A 100 10.89 4.09 -2.92
C ALA A 100 11.53 5.49 -2.88
N GLU A 101 10.94 6.43 -2.15
CA GLU A 101 11.53 7.75 -1.93
C GLU A 101 12.90 7.65 -1.25
N ARG A 102 13.03 6.79 -0.24
CA ARG A 102 14.30 6.54 0.44
C ARG A 102 15.32 5.84 -0.43
N GLU A 103 14.89 4.85 -1.21
CA GLU A 103 15.77 4.18 -2.17
C GLU A 103 16.33 5.18 -3.19
N LYS A 104 15.46 6.01 -3.77
CA LYS A 104 15.86 7.06 -4.70
C LYS A 104 16.87 8.02 -4.08
N ASP A 105 16.67 8.44 -2.83
CA ASP A 105 17.59 9.31 -2.11
C ASP A 105 18.96 8.64 -1.92
N ILE A 106 19.00 7.36 -1.50
CA ILE A 106 20.26 6.60 -1.34
C ILE A 106 21.02 6.47 -2.67
N ARG A 107 20.31 6.27 -3.78
CA ARG A 107 20.93 6.14 -5.11
C ARG A 107 21.53 7.44 -5.60
N ASN A 108 20.86 8.55 -5.38
CA ASN A 108 21.21 9.85 -5.99
C ASN A 108 21.97 10.79 -5.05
N ASN A 109 21.86 10.60 -3.72
CA ASN A 109 22.45 11.49 -2.73
C ASN A 109 23.47 10.73 -1.85
N VAL A 110 24.74 11.08 -1.98
CA VAL A 110 25.84 10.46 -1.20
C VAL A 110 25.62 10.62 0.31
N LYS A 111 25.03 11.74 0.76
CA LYS A 111 24.76 11.99 2.18
C LYS A 111 23.71 11.05 2.77
N ALA A 112 22.81 10.51 1.94
CA ALA A 112 21.81 9.54 2.36
C ALA A 112 22.37 8.13 2.59
N ARG A 113 23.61 7.85 2.15
CA ARG A 113 24.32 6.59 2.30
C ARG A 113 24.95 6.50 3.70
N VAL A 114 24.11 6.36 4.71
CA VAL A 114 24.49 6.47 6.13
C VAL A 114 25.29 5.27 6.67
N THR A 115 25.40 4.17 5.91
CA THR A 115 26.20 3.00 6.32
C THR A 115 27.38 2.76 5.40
N PRO A 116 28.50 2.20 5.90
CA PRO A 116 29.66 1.84 5.07
C PRO A 116 29.27 0.92 3.90
N LEU A 117 28.32 0.01 4.12
CA LEU A 117 27.83 -0.90 3.07
C LEU A 117 27.15 -0.14 1.93
N LEU A 118 26.25 0.79 2.25
CA LEU A 118 25.59 1.63 1.24
C LEU A 118 26.59 2.52 0.48
N GLN A 119 27.58 3.05 1.17
CA GLN A 119 28.63 3.85 0.55
C GLN A 119 29.46 3.00 -0.41
N LYS A 120 29.86 1.78 -0.01
CA LYS A 120 30.63 0.85 -0.84
C LYS A 120 29.84 0.41 -2.07
N VAL A 121 28.59 -0.03 -1.88
CA VAL A 121 27.74 -0.60 -2.95
C VAL A 121 27.37 0.47 -3.97
N PHE A 122 26.85 1.60 -3.55
CA PHE A 122 26.41 2.68 -4.44
C PHE A 122 27.53 3.66 -4.84
N GLY A 123 28.67 3.64 -4.15
CA GLY A 123 29.86 4.43 -4.52
C GLY A 123 30.65 3.82 -5.68
N SER A 124 30.55 2.52 -5.91
CA SER A 124 31.23 1.80 -7.00
C SER A 124 30.51 1.92 -8.35
N GLN A 125 29.40 2.64 -8.43
CA GLN A 125 28.57 2.79 -9.62
C GLN A 125 28.85 4.04 -10.45
N LYS A 126 30.00 4.68 -10.26
CA LYS A 126 30.45 5.78 -11.11
C LYS A 126 31.16 5.30 -12.36
#